data_01c154cf3d1a4c233c291df20c978ada
#
_entry.id   01c154cf3d1a4c233c291df20c978ada
#
_cell.length_a   1.000
_cell.length_b   1.000
_cell.length_c   1.000
_cell.angle_alpha   90.00
_cell.angle_beta   90.00
_cell.angle_gamma   90.00
#
_symmetry.space_group_name_H-M   'P 1'
#
loop_
_entity.id
_entity.type
_entity.pdbx_description
1 polymer ?
#
loop_
_entity_poly.entity_id
_entity_poly.type
_entity_poly.pdbx_seq_one_letter_code
_entity_poly.pdbx_strand_id
1 'polypeptide(L)'
;MTLWNEGVWVWDEYKWEHFTLRGVLFVTITDLPGLGSISGQVTKGYQGCVVCLDDTNARWLANSKKMVYMGHRRFLHQYHPYHRNKKSFDGTREDRSAPKIRDGRQIFKAVGELNVVFRKGEGNVPAPARSLWKKKSFLWKLPYWQFMIVAMHLMVCT
;
A
#
# COMPACT_ATOMS: atom_id res chain seq x y z
N MET A 1 25.40 9.12 -8.53
CA MET A 1 24.63 10.33 -8.86
C MET A 1 23.16 10.05 -8.63
N THR A 2 22.51 10.83 -7.81
CA THR A 2 21.10 10.63 -7.44
C THR A 2 20.27 11.84 -7.85
N LEU A 3 19.27 11.61 -8.69
CA LEU A 3 18.47 12.69 -9.29
C LEU A 3 17.76 13.57 -8.25
N TRP A 4 17.40 13.02 -7.09
CA TRP A 4 16.72 13.78 -6.03
C TRP A 4 17.67 14.62 -5.17
N ASN A 5 18.94 14.26 -5.06
CA ASN A 5 19.92 14.93 -4.18
C ASN A 5 20.86 15.84 -4.98
N GLU A 6 21.60 15.26 -5.90
CA GLU A 6 22.60 15.97 -6.71
C GLU A 6 21.96 16.67 -7.89
N GLY A 7 20.98 16.00 -8.52
CA GLY A 7 20.36 16.46 -9.75
C GLY A 7 21.22 16.17 -10.99
N VAL A 8 20.73 16.63 -12.13
CA VAL A 8 21.40 16.55 -13.42
C VAL A 8 21.48 17.94 -14.03
N TRP A 9 22.66 18.30 -14.52
CA TRP A 9 22.89 19.56 -15.21
C TRP A 9 22.30 19.45 -16.61
N VAL A 10 21.29 20.28 -16.93
CA VAL A 10 20.57 20.28 -18.20
C VAL A 10 20.50 21.68 -18.77
N TRP A 11 20.42 21.75 -20.12
CA TRP A 11 20.26 22.99 -20.87
C TRP A 11 18.78 23.34 -21.02
N ASP A 12 18.42 24.62 -20.78
CA ASP A 12 17.09 25.19 -21.05
C ASP A 12 17.18 26.00 -22.35
N GLU A 13 16.64 25.47 -23.45
CA GLU A 13 16.65 26.12 -24.75
C GLU A 13 15.84 27.42 -24.78
N TYR A 14 14.79 27.51 -23.96
CA TYR A 14 13.95 28.70 -23.92
C TYR A 14 14.64 29.87 -23.21
N LYS A 15 15.31 29.58 -22.09
CA LYS A 15 16.01 30.61 -21.30
C LYS A 15 17.48 30.80 -21.69
N TRP A 16 18.02 29.93 -22.54
CA TRP A 16 19.44 29.93 -22.93
C TRP A 16 20.38 29.82 -21.72
N GLU A 17 20.01 29.01 -20.75
CA GLU A 17 20.83 28.81 -19.55
C GLU A 17 20.86 27.34 -19.13
N HIS A 18 21.87 26.99 -18.34
CA HIS A 18 21.89 25.68 -17.68
C HIS A 18 21.28 25.77 -16.29
N PHE A 19 20.59 24.71 -15.90
CA PHE A 19 20.06 24.55 -14.54
C PHE A 19 20.22 23.12 -14.02
N THR A 20 20.13 22.95 -12.71
CA THR A 20 20.15 21.62 -12.09
C THR A 20 18.74 21.08 -11.98
N LEU A 21 18.41 20.08 -12.82
CA LEU A 21 17.15 19.36 -12.74
C LEU A 21 17.21 18.37 -11.59
N ARG A 22 16.26 18.48 -10.66
CA ARG A 22 16.04 17.50 -9.60
C ARG A 22 14.68 16.85 -9.76
N GLY A 23 14.59 15.57 -9.40
CA GLY A 23 13.33 14.83 -9.50
C GLY A 23 13.22 13.77 -8.43
N VAL A 24 11.98 13.50 -8.02
CA VAL A 24 11.65 12.44 -7.07
C VAL A 24 10.56 11.55 -7.64
N LEU A 25 10.62 10.28 -7.35
CA LEU A 25 9.49 9.38 -7.57
C LEU A 25 8.45 9.67 -6.50
N PHE A 26 7.36 10.35 -6.88
CA PHE A 26 6.35 10.80 -5.94
C PHE A 26 5.24 9.76 -5.73
N VAL A 27 4.78 9.12 -6.82
CA VAL A 27 3.68 8.16 -6.80
C VAL A 27 3.88 7.11 -7.88
N THR A 28 3.39 5.91 -7.61
CA THR A 28 3.25 4.85 -8.60
C THR A 28 1.77 4.49 -8.73
N ILE A 29 1.26 4.43 -9.97
CA ILE A 29 -0.10 4.01 -10.26
C ILE A 29 -0.04 2.61 -10.85
N THR A 30 -0.63 1.64 -10.17
CA THR A 30 -0.63 0.23 -10.58
C THR A 30 -1.96 -0.42 -10.22
N ASP A 31 -2.28 -1.52 -10.89
CA ASP A 31 -3.35 -2.42 -10.46
C ASP A 31 -2.98 -3.16 -9.15
N LEU A 32 -3.92 -3.87 -8.56
CA LEU A 32 -3.70 -4.56 -7.29
C LEU A 32 -2.57 -5.62 -7.35
N PRO A 33 -2.45 -6.47 -8.39
CA PRO A 33 -1.30 -7.35 -8.58
C PRO A 33 0.04 -6.61 -8.72
N GLY A 34 0.06 -5.53 -9.50
CA GLY A 34 1.23 -4.67 -9.66
C GLY A 34 1.66 -4.04 -8.35
N LEU A 35 0.70 -3.61 -7.52
CA LEU A 35 0.98 -3.13 -6.17
C LEU A 35 1.72 -4.17 -5.35
N GLY A 36 1.22 -5.40 -5.30
CA GLY A 36 1.90 -6.49 -4.57
C GLY A 36 3.32 -6.74 -5.06
N SER A 37 3.56 -6.52 -6.35
CA SER A 37 4.89 -6.66 -6.95
C SER A 37 5.83 -5.51 -6.55
N ILE A 38 5.36 -4.28 -6.58
CA ILE A 38 6.15 -3.07 -6.29
C ILE A 38 6.34 -2.87 -4.79
N SER A 39 5.28 -2.95 -3.99
CA SER A 39 5.33 -2.70 -2.54
C SER A 39 5.85 -3.88 -1.73
N GLY A 40 5.69 -5.09 -2.25
CA GLY A 40 5.93 -6.33 -1.51
C GLY A 40 4.79 -6.74 -0.59
N GLN A 41 3.70 -5.98 -0.57
CA GLN A 41 2.52 -6.25 0.26
C GLN A 41 1.74 -7.47 -0.25
N VAL A 42 1.04 -8.13 0.67
CA VAL A 42 0.07 -9.17 0.33
C VAL A 42 -1.18 -8.51 -0.27
N THR A 43 -1.54 -8.90 -1.49
CA THR A 43 -2.73 -8.39 -2.20
C THR A 43 -3.81 -9.45 -2.38
N LYS A 44 -3.64 -10.62 -1.74
CA LYS A 44 -4.59 -11.75 -1.79
C LYS A 44 -4.79 -12.35 -0.40
N GLY A 45 -5.88 -13.11 -0.23
CA GLY A 45 -6.18 -13.77 1.03
C GLY A 45 -6.82 -12.83 2.06
N TYR A 46 -6.72 -13.18 3.33
CA TYR A 46 -7.45 -12.50 4.41
C TYR A 46 -6.96 -11.07 4.71
N GLN A 47 -5.76 -10.72 4.31
CA GLN A 47 -5.12 -9.41 4.58
C GLN A 47 -4.76 -8.64 3.30
N GLY A 48 -5.50 -8.88 2.21
CA GLY A 48 -5.19 -8.28 0.91
C GLY A 48 -5.64 -6.84 0.72
N CYS A 49 -6.33 -6.24 1.68
CA CYS A 49 -6.71 -4.83 1.59
C CYS A 49 -5.53 -3.93 1.99
N VAL A 50 -5.07 -3.14 1.03
CA VAL A 50 -3.89 -2.26 1.20
C VAL A 50 -4.13 -1.08 2.13
N VAL A 51 -5.38 -0.70 2.32
CA VAL A 51 -5.77 0.41 3.22
C VAL A 51 -6.03 -0.09 4.63
N CYS A 52 -6.76 -1.22 4.74
CA CYS A 52 -7.14 -1.77 6.04
C CYS A 52 -6.00 -2.49 6.75
N LEU A 53 -5.05 -3.06 5.99
CA LEU A 53 -3.91 -3.81 6.52
C LEU A 53 -4.35 -4.92 7.50
N ASP A 54 -3.88 -4.90 8.74
CA ASP A 54 -4.24 -5.85 9.80
C ASP A 54 -5.73 -5.83 10.13
N ASP A 55 -6.40 -4.72 9.88
CA ASP A 55 -7.81 -4.47 10.18
C ASP A 55 -8.72 -4.85 8.99
N THR A 56 -8.19 -5.63 8.06
CA THR A 56 -8.94 -6.13 6.90
C THR A 56 -10.04 -7.09 7.35
N ASN A 57 -11.30 -6.77 7.03
CA ASN A 57 -12.42 -7.66 7.22
C ASN A 57 -12.67 -8.46 5.94
N ALA A 58 -12.13 -9.65 5.87
CA ALA A 58 -12.21 -10.50 4.69
C ALA A 58 -13.20 -11.66 4.90
N ARG A 59 -13.97 -11.97 3.86
CA ARG A 59 -14.91 -13.08 3.83
C ARG A 59 -14.69 -13.94 2.60
N TRP A 60 -14.59 -15.24 2.79
CA TRP A 60 -14.55 -16.21 1.70
C TRP A 60 -15.97 -16.52 1.21
N LEU A 61 -16.19 -16.36 -0.09
CA LEU A 61 -17.44 -16.73 -0.75
C LEU A 61 -17.27 -18.12 -1.35
N ALA A 62 -17.88 -19.13 -0.72
CA ALA A 62 -17.72 -20.54 -1.11
C ALA A 62 -18.21 -20.81 -2.54
N ASN A 63 -19.35 -20.25 -2.94
CA ASN A 63 -19.94 -20.47 -4.26
C ASN A 63 -19.10 -19.88 -5.40
N SER A 64 -18.58 -18.68 -5.22
CA SER A 64 -17.74 -18.01 -6.22
C SER A 64 -16.25 -18.30 -6.06
N LYS A 65 -15.84 -19.02 -5.03
CA LYS A 65 -14.45 -19.33 -4.69
C LYS A 65 -13.56 -18.07 -4.68
N LYS A 66 -14.08 -16.98 -4.10
CA LYS A 66 -13.41 -15.67 -4.08
C LYS A 66 -13.37 -15.12 -2.66
N MET A 67 -12.29 -14.40 -2.38
CA MET A 67 -12.18 -13.57 -1.19
C MET A 67 -12.75 -12.18 -1.49
N VAL A 68 -13.60 -11.67 -0.59
CA VAL A 68 -14.12 -10.31 -0.65
C VAL A 68 -13.76 -9.56 0.63
N TYR A 69 -13.59 -8.26 0.51
CA TYR A 69 -13.28 -7.40 1.63
C TYR A 69 -14.48 -6.56 1.99
N MET A 70 -14.88 -6.62 3.25
CA MET A 70 -16.13 -6.09 3.76
C MET A 70 -15.89 -4.88 4.66
N GLY A 71 -16.98 -4.18 4.99
CA GLY A 71 -16.94 -3.12 6.01
C GLY A 71 -16.35 -1.80 5.54
N HIS A 72 -16.23 -1.56 4.22
CA HIS A 72 -15.69 -0.30 3.70
C HIS A 72 -16.61 0.92 3.97
N ARG A 73 -17.87 0.70 4.41
CA ARG A 73 -18.76 1.78 4.87
C ARG A 73 -18.14 2.63 5.99
N ARG A 74 -17.22 2.07 6.76
CA ARG A 74 -16.51 2.77 7.84
C ARG A 74 -15.64 3.94 7.37
N PHE A 75 -15.33 4.02 6.04
CA PHE A 75 -14.62 5.15 5.44
C PHE A 75 -15.53 6.33 5.10
N LEU A 76 -16.84 6.13 5.13
CA LEU A 76 -17.80 7.20 4.95
C LEU A 76 -17.87 8.08 6.21
N HIS A 77 -18.31 9.32 6.04
CA HIS A 77 -18.52 10.23 7.18
C HIS A 77 -19.40 9.56 8.23
N GLN A 78 -19.07 9.73 9.52
CA GLN A 78 -19.71 9.02 10.65
C GLN A 78 -21.24 9.08 10.71
N TYR A 79 -21.86 10.14 10.15
CA TYR A 79 -23.31 10.31 10.10
C TYR A 79 -23.92 9.84 8.77
N HIS A 80 -23.14 9.22 7.89
CA HIS A 80 -23.65 8.78 6.58
C HIS A 80 -24.73 7.70 6.77
N PRO A 81 -25.89 7.79 6.06
CA PRO A 81 -27.02 6.86 6.24
C PRO A 81 -26.65 5.40 6.02
N TYR A 82 -25.65 5.11 5.19
CA TYR A 82 -25.21 3.75 4.91
C TYR A 82 -24.64 3.03 6.13
N HIS A 83 -24.18 3.70 7.15
CA HIS A 83 -23.78 3.06 8.41
C HIS A 83 -24.94 2.28 9.03
N ARG A 84 -26.17 2.79 8.92
CA ARG A 84 -27.39 2.18 9.48
C ARG A 84 -28.12 1.25 8.51
N ASN A 85 -27.81 1.35 7.22
CA ASN A 85 -28.48 0.55 6.20
C ASN A 85 -27.97 -0.90 6.24
N LYS A 86 -28.76 -1.78 6.82
CA LYS A 86 -28.46 -3.22 6.90
C LYS A 86 -28.83 -3.95 5.61
N LYS A 87 -30.00 -3.59 5.03
CA LYS A 87 -30.64 -4.34 3.96
C LYS A 87 -29.81 -4.37 2.67
N SER A 88 -29.14 -3.26 2.33
CA SER A 88 -28.34 -3.15 1.10
C SER A 88 -26.91 -3.68 1.24
N PHE A 89 -26.56 -4.24 2.41
CA PHE A 89 -25.22 -4.74 2.69
C PHE A 89 -25.28 -6.15 3.31
N ASP A 90 -24.45 -6.41 4.29
CA ASP A 90 -24.26 -7.71 4.92
C ASP A 90 -25.25 -8.04 6.06
N GLY A 91 -26.33 -7.27 6.19
CA GLY A 91 -27.32 -7.42 7.24
C GLY A 91 -26.94 -6.77 8.57
N THR A 92 -25.73 -6.24 8.69
CA THR A 92 -25.22 -5.63 9.93
C THR A 92 -25.17 -4.11 9.84
N ARG A 93 -25.08 -3.45 10.97
CA ARG A 93 -24.76 -2.04 11.09
C ARG A 93 -23.26 -1.87 11.13
N GLU A 94 -22.73 -0.79 10.54
CA GLU A 94 -21.31 -0.47 10.58
C GLU A 94 -21.06 0.65 11.60
N ASP A 95 -20.61 0.30 12.79
CA ASP A 95 -20.34 1.25 13.87
C ASP A 95 -18.84 1.54 14.06
N ARG A 96 -17.97 0.86 13.30
CA ARG A 96 -16.53 1.08 13.38
C ARG A 96 -16.14 2.36 12.68
N SER A 97 -15.15 3.04 13.21
CA SER A 97 -14.48 4.15 12.54
C SER A 97 -13.53 3.65 11.44
N ALA A 98 -13.18 4.53 10.51
CA ALA A 98 -12.14 4.26 9.54
C ALA A 98 -10.82 3.85 10.24
N PRO A 99 -10.07 2.88 9.69
CA PRO A 99 -8.79 2.51 10.26
C PRO A 99 -7.82 3.71 10.20
N LYS A 100 -6.96 3.82 11.20
CA LYS A 100 -5.91 4.83 11.19
C LYS A 100 -4.94 4.54 10.05
N ILE A 101 -4.74 5.54 9.22
CA ILE A 101 -3.74 5.49 8.16
C ILE A 101 -2.35 5.46 8.81
N ARG A 102 -1.55 4.45 8.48
CA ARG A 102 -0.16 4.38 8.94
C ARG A 102 0.70 5.33 8.09
N ASP A 103 1.58 6.04 8.74
CA ASP A 103 2.58 6.84 8.04
C ASP A 103 3.69 5.95 7.43
N GLY A 104 4.44 6.51 6.49
CA GLY A 104 5.51 5.76 5.81
C GLY A 104 6.61 5.27 6.76
N ARG A 105 6.86 5.95 7.88
CA ARG A 105 7.88 5.54 8.87
C ARG A 105 7.42 4.31 9.64
N GLN A 106 6.14 4.25 10.02
CA GLN A 106 5.55 3.09 10.69
C GLN A 106 5.61 1.85 9.80
N ILE A 107 5.31 2.03 8.52
CA ILE A 107 5.40 0.95 7.53
C ILE A 107 6.85 0.55 7.29
N PHE A 108 7.77 1.52 7.17
CA PHE A 108 9.19 1.27 7.00
C PHE A 108 9.77 0.43 8.14
N LYS A 109 9.39 0.74 9.39
CA LYS A 109 9.77 -0.05 10.57
C LYS A 109 9.26 -1.48 10.46
N ALA A 110 7.98 -1.67 10.16
CA ALA A 110 7.37 -2.98 10.02
C ALA A 110 8.00 -3.82 8.89
N VAL A 111 8.34 -3.17 7.75
CA VAL A 111 9.03 -3.81 6.62
C VAL A 111 10.50 -4.07 6.94
N GLY A 112 11.13 -3.23 7.76
CA GLY A 112 12.54 -3.38 8.18
C GLY A 112 12.82 -4.68 8.94
N GLU A 113 11.86 -5.11 9.73
CA GLU A 113 11.92 -6.34 10.54
C GLU A 113 11.74 -7.63 9.71
N LEU A 114 11.37 -7.51 8.41
CA LEU A 114 11.20 -8.66 7.54
C LEU A 114 12.54 -9.26 7.11
N ASN A 115 12.73 -10.51 7.48
CA ASN A 115 13.88 -11.30 7.01
C ASN A 115 13.46 -12.03 5.72
N VAL A 116 13.69 -11.41 4.57
CA VAL A 116 13.30 -11.96 3.26
C VAL A 116 14.53 -12.38 2.49
N VAL A 117 14.63 -13.66 2.17
CA VAL A 117 15.68 -14.22 1.34
C VAL A 117 15.18 -14.32 -0.11
N PHE A 118 15.88 -13.66 -1.04
CA PHE A 118 15.46 -13.51 -2.44
C PHE A 118 15.86 -14.67 -3.38
N ARG A 119 16.39 -15.78 -2.85
CA ARG A 119 16.79 -16.92 -3.70
C ARG A 119 15.93 -18.15 -3.44
N LYS A 120 15.55 -18.84 -4.53
CA LYS A 120 15.15 -20.25 -4.47
C LYS A 120 16.40 -21.07 -4.09
N GLY A 121 16.61 -21.30 -2.81
CA GLY A 121 17.73 -22.07 -2.29
C GLY A 121 17.44 -22.49 -0.86
N GLU A 122 18.19 -23.43 -0.36
CA GLU A 122 18.14 -23.91 1.02
C GLU A 122 18.26 -22.70 1.97
N GLY A 123 17.22 -22.43 2.74
CA GLY A 123 17.19 -21.31 3.68
C GLY A 123 16.07 -20.29 3.46
N ASN A 124 15.14 -20.51 2.57
CA ASN A 124 13.93 -19.68 2.49
C ASN A 124 13.13 -19.84 3.79
N VAL A 125 13.31 -18.90 4.71
CA VAL A 125 12.38 -18.76 5.84
C VAL A 125 11.09 -18.21 5.27
N PRO A 126 9.98 -18.97 5.23
CA PRO A 126 8.70 -18.45 4.76
C PRO A 126 8.33 -17.24 5.60
N ALA A 127 7.85 -16.18 4.96
CA ALA A 127 7.25 -15.09 5.71
C ALA A 127 6.17 -15.67 6.65
N PRO A 128 6.05 -15.17 7.88
CA PRO A 128 5.06 -15.66 8.83
C PRO A 128 3.69 -15.76 8.15
N ALA A 129 2.92 -16.81 8.40
CA ALA A 129 1.65 -17.11 7.72
C ALA A 129 0.63 -15.96 7.75
N ARG A 130 0.81 -14.98 8.63
CA ARG A 130 -0.01 -13.77 8.78
C ARG A 130 0.76 -12.46 8.52
N SER A 131 1.88 -12.54 7.80
CA SER A 131 2.60 -11.30 7.44
C SER A 131 1.83 -10.52 6.38
N LEU A 132 1.68 -9.22 6.60
CA LEU A 132 1.18 -8.26 5.61
C LEU A 132 2.12 -8.10 4.41
N TRP A 133 3.37 -8.49 4.57
CA TRP A 133 4.45 -8.26 3.61
C TRP A 133 5.11 -9.57 3.25
N LYS A 134 5.28 -9.83 1.95
CA LYS A 134 5.97 -11.02 1.43
C LYS A 134 7.42 -10.76 1.07
N LYS A 135 7.74 -9.52 0.74
CA LYS A 135 9.08 -9.10 0.32
C LYS A 135 9.30 -7.62 0.64
N LYS A 136 10.55 -7.23 0.70
CA LYS A 136 10.95 -5.84 0.87
C LYS A 136 11.06 -5.17 -0.50
N SER A 137 10.30 -4.11 -0.74
CA SER A 137 10.35 -3.34 -1.97
C SER A 137 11.69 -2.62 -2.11
N PHE A 138 12.17 -2.47 -3.35
CA PHE A 138 13.32 -1.64 -3.66
C PHE A 138 13.07 -0.15 -3.39
N LEU A 139 11.81 0.29 -3.38
CA LEU A 139 11.44 1.67 -3.10
C LEU A 139 11.86 2.12 -1.69
N TRP A 140 11.97 1.20 -0.75
CA TRP A 140 12.48 1.49 0.60
C TRP A 140 13.97 1.82 0.65
N LYS A 141 14.70 1.64 -0.45
CA LYS A 141 16.07 2.12 -0.60
C LYS A 141 16.15 3.63 -0.91
N LEU A 142 15.04 4.25 -1.29
CA LEU A 142 14.95 5.68 -1.51
C LEU A 142 14.83 6.39 -0.14
N PRO A 143 15.79 7.24 0.26
CA PRO A 143 15.83 7.80 1.61
C PRO A 143 14.59 8.62 1.98
N TYR A 144 13.98 9.27 0.97
CA TYR A 144 12.81 10.11 1.15
C TYR A 144 11.49 9.32 1.15
N TRP A 145 11.47 8.04 0.72
CA TRP A 145 10.25 7.26 0.55
C TRP A 145 9.45 7.09 1.85
N GLN A 146 10.13 6.92 2.97
CA GLN A 146 9.49 6.80 4.29
C GLN A 146 8.74 8.04 4.75
N PHE A 147 9.02 9.21 4.15
CA PHE A 147 8.35 10.48 4.47
C PHE A 147 7.12 10.73 3.59
N MET A 148 6.88 9.89 2.59
CA MET A 148 5.79 10.03 1.64
C MET A 148 4.57 9.27 2.11
N ILE A 149 3.64 9.96 2.77
CA ILE A 149 2.36 9.38 3.24
C ILE A 149 1.51 8.90 2.06
N VAL A 150 1.59 9.60 0.93
CA VAL A 150 0.75 9.40 -0.25
C VAL A 150 1.14 8.16 -1.05
N ALA A 151 2.38 7.73 -0.99
CA ALA A 151 2.92 6.65 -1.82
C ALA A 151 2.23 5.28 -1.62
N MET A 152 1.47 5.10 -0.54
CA MET A 152 0.80 3.85 -0.22
C MET A 152 -0.73 3.93 -0.22
N HIS A 153 -1.31 5.12 -0.38
CA HIS A 153 -2.74 5.36 -0.17
C HIS A 153 -3.51 5.78 -1.43
N LEU A 154 -2.84 6.06 -2.53
CA LEU A 154 -3.49 6.46 -3.79
C LEU A 154 -4.09 5.29 -4.58
N MET A 155 -4.30 4.14 -3.93
CA MET A 155 -5.01 3.06 -4.57
C MET A 155 -6.45 3.06 -4.09
N VAL A 156 -7.28 3.54 -4.97
CA VAL A 156 -8.73 3.40 -4.87
C VAL A 156 -9.04 1.91 -4.89
N CYS A 157 -9.54 1.39 -3.77
CA CYS A 157 -10.27 0.13 -3.77
C CYS A 157 -11.60 0.38 -4.50
N THR A 158 -11.60 0.29 -5.83
CA THR A 158 -12.83 0.21 -6.65
C THR A 158 -13.40 -1.18 -6.59
#